data_01ff6c75b0e1500be945673e959b6195
#
_entry.id   01ff6c75b0e1500be945673e959b6195
#
_cell.length_a   1.000
_cell.length_b   1.000
_cell.length_c   1.000
_cell.angle_alpha   90.00
_cell.angle_beta   90.00
_cell.angle_gamma   90.00
#
_symmetry.space_group_name_H-M   'P 1'
#
loop_
_entity.id
_entity.type
_entity.pdbx_description
1 polymer ?
#
loop_
_entity_poly.entity_id
_entity_poly.type
_entity_poly.pdbx_seq_one_letter_code
_entity_poly.pdbx_strand_id
1 'polypeptide(L)'
;DEEKLKKIGETGVSAMICDSTNIFNAGRAGSESDVRDSLLQIMELKTKRILVTSFASNVARMESIFYCAKKTGRSISLVGRSMHRIFKAAKKCGYLKGLIEPLDPREAKRIAKNKILYLATGSQGEPMGAMNRIVSGSHPEVFLEEGDCVIFSSKIIPGNEKKLYNLQNQIVRNNIEIISEENAFVHVSGHPNRDDLKDMYKWV
;
A
#
# COMPACT_ATOMS: atom_id res chain seq x y z
N ASP A 1 -6.85 -1.69 22.02
CA ASP A 1 -6.71 -3.09 22.41
C ASP A 1 -5.69 -3.31 23.52
N GLU A 2 -4.80 -2.36 23.80
CA GLU A 2 -3.82 -2.40 24.90
C GLU A 2 -4.49 -2.69 26.25
N GLU A 3 -5.56 -1.96 26.59
CA GLU A 3 -6.33 -2.14 27.82
C GLU A 3 -6.89 -3.57 27.98
N LYS A 4 -7.29 -4.19 26.88
CA LYS A 4 -7.77 -5.59 26.90
C LYS A 4 -6.65 -6.56 27.18
N LEU A 5 -5.44 -6.30 26.62
CA LEU A 5 -4.27 -7.15 26.86
C LEU A 5 -3.80 -7.04 28.31
N LYS A 6 -3.71 -5.85 28.87
CA LYS A 6 -3.39 -5.61 30.29
C LYS A 6 -4.37 -6.35 31.19
N LYS A 7 -5.67 -6.28 30.88
CA LYS A 7 -6.71 -7.00 31.66
C LYS A 7 -6.55 -8.53 31.61
N ILE A 8 -6.08 -9.06 30.48
CA ILE A 8 -5.73 -10.48 30.37
C ILE A 8 -4.49 -10.78 31.25
N GLY A 9 -3.48 -9.92 31.22
CA GLY A 9 -2.28 -10.04 32.04
C GLY A 9 -2.56 -10.06 33.57
N GLU A 10 -3.55 -9.28 34.02
CA GLU A 10 -3.99 -9.29 35.43
C GLU A 10 -4.47 -10.66 35.92
N THR A 11 -5.01 -11.50 35.04
CA THR A 11 -5.44 -12.86 35.34
C THR A 11 -4.31 -13.90 35.30
N GLY A 12 -3.16 -13.48 34.78
CA GLY A 12 -1.98 -14.32 34.56
C GLY A 12 -2.03 -15.09 33.23
N VAL A 13 -0.90 -15.15 32.54
CA VAL A 13 -0.74 -15.84 31.26
C VAL A 13 0.32 -16.92 31.39
N SER A 14 -0.05 -18.18 31.15
CA SER A 14 0.87 -19.31 31.23
C SER A 14 1.90 -19.36 30.09
N ALA A 15 1.52 -18.86 28.92
CA ALA A 15 2.40 -18.78 27.76
C ALA A 15 1.91 -17.70 26.78
N MET A 16 2.83 -16.98 26.15
CA MET A 16 2.56 -16.02 25.08
C MET A 16 3.16 -16.54 23.79
N ILE A 17 2.32 -16.69 22.76
CA ILE A 17 2.75 -17.02 21.40
C ILE A 17 2.43 -15.79 20.52
N CYS A 18 3.46 -15.17 19.95
CA CYS A 18 3.29 -13.96 19.15
C CYS A 18 4.18 -13.99 17.90
N ASP A 19 3.85 -13.11 16.94
CA ASP A 19 4.70 -12.86 15.77
C ASP A 19 6.02 -12.22 16.21
N SER A 20 7.14 -12.80 15.80
CA SER A 20 8.48 -12.32 16.11
C SER A 20 9.32 -12.05 14.84
N THR A 21 8.69 -11.92 13.69
CA THR A 21 9.37 -11.76 12.38
C THR A 21 10.39 -10.61 12.39
N ASN A 22 10.06 -9.50 13.03
CA ASN A 22 10.91 -8.31 13.09
C ASN A 22 11.63 -8.12 14.44
N ILE A 23 11.79 -9.16 15.26
CA ILE A 23 12.41 -9.05 16.60
C ILE A 23 13.83 -8.45 16.58
N PHE A 24 14.57 -8.62 15.48
CA PHE A 24 15.92 -8.05 15.34
C PHE A 24 15.93 -6.58 14.97
N ASN A 25 14.79 -6.02 14.53
CA ASN A 25 14.67 -4.60 14.25
C ASN A 25 14.49 -3.85 15.58
N ALA A 26 15.37 -2.88 15.85
CA ALA A 26 15.27 -2.02 17.01
C ALA A 26 14.10 -1.02 16.88
N GLY A 27 13.64 -0.49 18.00
CA GLY A 27 12.56 0.47 18.04
C GLY A 27 11.18 -0.14 17.83
N ARG A 28 10.23 0.71 17.48
CA ARG A 28 8.83 0.35 17.19
C ARG A 28 8.59 0.32 15.69
N ALA A 29 7.66 -0.53 15.26
CA ALA A 29 7.06 -0.39 13.93
C ALA A 29 6.32 0.96 13.88
N GLY A 30 6.33 1.63 12.75
CA GLY A 30 5.53 2.84 12.55
C GLY A 30 4.03 2.54 12.51
N SER A 31 3.22 3.57 12.36
CA SER A 31 1.78 3.42 12.23
C SER A 31 1.29 3.59 10.79
N GLU A 32 0.13 3.00 10.49
CA GLU A 32 -0.52 3.22 9.18
C GLU A 32 -0.96 4.68 9.01
N SER A 33 -1.23 5.41 10.11
CA SER A 33 -1.50 6.86 10.08
C SER A 33 -0.31 7.66 9.60
N ASP A 34 0.91 7.32 10.05
CA ASP A 34 2.13 8.01 9.63
C ASP A 34 2.39 7.78 8.13
N VAL A 35 2.14 6.56 7.64
CA VAL A 35 2.22 6.27 6.20
C VAL A 35 1.18 7.06 5.41
N ARG A 36 -0.05 7.16 5.92
CA ARG A 36 -1.12 7.93 5.28
C ARG A 36 -0.75 9.40 5.14
N ASP A 37 -0.20 9.99 6.21
CA ASP A 37 0.19 11.39 6.21
C ASP A 37 1.37 11.65 5.26
N SER A 38 2.35 10.76 5.24
CA SER A 38 3.45 10.81 4.26
C SER A 38 2.95 10.64 2.82
N LEU A 39 2.08 9.66 2.56
CA LEU A 39 1.48 9.50 1.23
C LEU A 39 0.70 10.73 0.79
N LEU A 40 -0.05 11.37 1.70
CA LEU A 40 -0.78 12.60 1.40
C LEU A 40 0.17 13.72 0.96
N GLN A 41 1.22 13.99 1.74
CA GLN A 41 2.23 15.01 1.39
C GLN A 41 2.88 14.73 0.03
N ILE A 42 3.22 13.48 -0.24
CA ILE A 42 3.78 13.08 -1.54
C ILE A 42 2.80 13.36 -2.68
N MET A 43 1.54 12.94 -2.52
CA MET A 43 0.52 13.05 -3.57
C MET A 43 0.10 14.50 -3.85
N GLU A 44 0.16 15.40 -2.86
CA GLU A 44 -0.11 16.84 -3.02
C GLU A 44 0.89 17.51 -3.97
N LEU A 45 2.12 17.01 -4.02
CA LEU A 45 3.19 17.55 -4.88
C LEU A 45 3.11 17.04 -6.32
N LYS A 46 2.26 16.05 -6.63
CA LYS A 46 2.22 15.42 -7.96
C LYS A 46 1.17 16.07 -8.86
N THR A 47 1.63 16.50 -10.03
CA THR A 47 0.81 17.22 -11.02
C THR A 47 0.30 16.33 -12.16
N LYS A 48 0.72 15.06 -12.22
CA LYS A 48 0.28 14.08 -13.22
C LYS A 48 -0.37 12.86 -12.54
N ARG A 49 -0.49 11.73 -13.27
CA ARG A 49 -1.08 10.51 -12.74
C ARG A 49 -0.24 9.96 -11.59
N ILE A 50 -0.93 9.39 -10.63
CA ILE A 50 -0.30 8.63 -9.57
C ILE A 50 -0.79 7.18 -9.70
N LEU A 51 0.15 6.25 -9.64
CA LEU A 51 -0.14 4.84 -9.47
C LEU A 51 0.50 4.37 -8.18
N VAL A 52 -0.32 3.88 -7.26
CA VAL A 52 0.16 3.24 -6.03
C VAL A 52 0.04 1.74 -6.20
N THR A 53 1.12 1.02 -5.91
CA THR A 53 1.07 -0.45 -5.85
C THR A 53 1.30 -0.94 -4.43
N SER A 54 0.46 -1.87 -3.99
CA SER A 54 0.51 -2.47 -2.65
C SER A 54 -0.06 -3.88 -2.65
N PHE A 55 0.10 -4.58 -1.53
CA PHE A 55 -0.60 -5.86 -1.31
C PHE A 55 -2.11 -5.62 -1.23
N ALA A 56 -2.87 -6.35 -2.03
CA ALA A 56 -4.33 -6.24 -2.03
C ALA A 56 -4.96 -6.59 -0.65
N SER A 57 -4.31 -7.46 0.12
CA SER A 57 -4.76 -7.87 1.46
C SER A 57 -4.57 -6.79 2.53
N ASN A 58 -3.77 -5.75 2.28
CA ASN A 58 -3.60 -4.65 3.22
C ASN A 58 -4.76 -3.65 3.11
N VAL A 59 -5.87 -3.96 3.79
CA VAL A 59 -7.09 -3.14 3.79
C VAL A 59 -6.86 -1.77 4.43
N ALA A 60 -6.03 -1.69 5.46
CA ALA A 60 -5.68 -0.41 6.11
C ALA A 60 -4.92 0.52 5.14
N ARG A 61 -3.96 -0.02 4.37
CA ARG A 61 -3.26 0.73 3.33
C ARG A 61 -4.21 1.16 2.21
N MET A 62 -5.13 0.30 1.82
CA MET A 62 -6.17 0.64 0.86
C MET A 62 -6.99 1.83 1.35
N GLU A 63 -7.45 1.82 2.62
CA GLU A 63 -8.18 2.93 3.23
C GLU A 63 -7.36 4.23 3.23
N SER A 64 -6.08 4.17 3.62
CA SER A 64 -5.16 5.31 3.59
C SER A 64 -5.03 5.92 2.20
N ILE A 65 -4.91 5.08 1.15
CA ILE A 65 -4.80 5.53 -0.24
C ILE A 65 -6.10 6.18 -0.73
N PHE A 66 -7.26 5.62 -0.38
CA PHE A 66 -8.55 6.23 -0.69
C PHE A 66 -8.74 7.59 0.01
N TYR A 67 -8.32 7.67 1.28
CA TYR A 67 -8.30 8.94 2.01
C TYR A 67 -7.44 10.00 1.29
N CYS A 68 -6.22 9.64 0.89
CA CYS A 68 -5.32 10.53 0.17
C CYS A 68 -5.90 10.96 -1.19
N ALA A 69 -6.51 10.04 -1.94
CA ALA A 69 -7.18 10.36 -3.21
C ALA A 69 -8.27 11.41 -2.99
N LYS A 70 -9.14 11.22 -1.99
CA LYS A 70 -10.20 12.17 -1.64
C LYS A 70 -9.64 13.54 -1.25
N LYS A 71 -8.59 13.58 -0.42
CA LYS A 71 -7.98 14.84 0.05
C LYS A 71 -7.30 15.61 -1.08
N THR A 72 -6.68 14.93 -2.03
CA THR A 72 -6.01 15.56 -3.20
C THR A 72 -6.98 15.83 -4.36
N GLY A 73 -8.29 15.57 -4.18
CA GLY A 73 -9.31 15.78 -5.20
C GLY A 73 -9.11 14.88 -6.43
N ARG A 74 -8.60 13.67 -6.22
CA ARG A 74 -8.40 12.65 -7.26
C ARG A 74 -9.47 11.60 -7.21
N SER A 75 -9.98 11.20 -8.36
CA SER A 75 -10.73 9.96 -8.51
C SER A 75 -9.77 8.78 -8.36
N ILE A 76 -10.28 7.65 -7.91
CA ILE A 76 -9.47 6.43 -7.75
C ILE A 76 -10.02 5.30 -8.62
N SER A 77 -9.13 4.49 -9.19
CA SER A 77 -9.49 3.28 -9.91
C SER A 77 -8.65 2.10 -9.42
N LEU A 78 -9.29 0.96 -9.21
CA LEU A 78 -8.62 -0.28 -8.80
C LEU A 78 -8.17 -1.06 -10.02
N VAL A 79 -6.94 -1.60 -9.97
CA VAL A 79 -6.36 -2.36 -11.07
C VAL A 79 -5.82 -3.71 -10.56
N GLY A 80 -6.39 -4.78 -11.10
CA GLY A 80 -6.06 -6.15 -10.70
C GLY A 80 -7.21 -6.86 -9.99
N ARG A 81 -7.43 -8.13 -10.36
CA ARG A 81 -8.56 -8.94 -9.87
C ARG A 81 -8.61 -9.10 -8.36
N SER A 82 -7.45 -9.33 -7.73
CA SER A 82 -7.38 -9.46 -6.26
C SER A 82 -7.70 -8.15 -5.55
N MET A 83 -7.31 -6.99 -6.10
CA MET A 83 -7.66 -5.69 -5.54
C MET A 83 -9.18 -5.49 -5.47
N HIS A 84 -9.88 -5.73 -6.57
CA HIS A 84 -11.35 -5.66 -6.61
C HIS A 84 -12.01 -6.67 -5.66
N ARG A 85 -11.49 -7.91 -5.60
CA ARG A 85 -12.05 -8.96 -4.72
C ARG A 85 -11.93 -8.57 -3.25
N ILE A 86 -10.75 -8.10 -2.82
CA ILE A 86 -10.53 -7.69 -1.43
C ILE A 86 -11.33 -6.43 -1.10
N PHE A 87 -11.38 -5.44 -1.97
CA PHE A 87 -12.21 -4.26 -1.78
C PHE A 87 -13.69 -4.61 -1.52
N LYS A 88 -14.27 -5.49 -2.38
CA LYS A 88 -15.65 -5.96 -2.20
C LYS A 88 -15.84 -6.73 -0.88
N ALA A 89 -14.89 -7.60 -0.52
CA ALA A 89 -14.95 -8.36 0.72
C ALA A 89 -14.86 -7.44 1.94
N ALA A 90 -13.93 -6.50 1.95
CA ALA A 90 -13.77 -5.52 3.03
C ALA A 90 -15.05 -4.68 3.24
N LYS A 91 -15.66 -4.21 2.15
CA LYS A 91 -16.97 -3.51 2.24
C LYS A 91 -18.06 -4.37 2.84
N LYS A 92 -18.17 -5.64 2.44
CA LYS A 92 -19.15 -6.58 3.02
C LYS A 92 -18.93 -6.83 4.52
N CYS A 93 -17.67 -6.82 4.96
CA CYS A 93 -17.29 -6.97 6.37
C CYS A 93 -17.43 -5.67 7.17
N GLY A 94 -17.91 -4.58 6.56
CA GLY A 94 -18.13 -3.30 7.24
C GLY A 94 -16.90 -2.39 7.32
N TYR A 95 -15.81 -2.74 6.65
CA TYR A 95 -14.65 -1.86 6.44
C TYR A 95 -14.88 -0.91 5.26
N LEU A 96 -13.99 0.06 5.08
CA LEU A 96 -13.98 1.02 3.96
C LEU A 96 -15.30 1.80 3.82
N LYS A 97 -15.98 2.08 4.95
CA LYS A 97 -17.22 2.86 4.98
C LYS A 97 -16.95 4.33 4.66
N GLY A 98 -17.86 4.95 3.90
CA GLY A 98 -17.76 6.38 3.57
C GLY A 98 -16.65 6.75 2.58
N LEU A 99 -15.98 5.77 2.01
CA LEU A 99 -15.01 6.01 0.93
C LEU A 99 -15.72 6.30 -0.39
N ILE A 100 -15.03 7.03 -1.27
CA ILE A 100 -15.46 7.25 -2.65
C ILE A 100 -15.50 5.89 -3.38
N GLU A 101 -16.46 5.72 -4.30
CA GLU A 101 -16.48 4.51 -5.13
C GLU A 101 -15.36 4.57 -6.18
N PRO A 102 -14.61 3.48 -6.37
CA PRO A 102 -13.60 3.43 -7.40
C PRO A 102 -14.24 3.40 -8.79
N LEU A 103 -13.66 4.17 -9.72
CA LEU A 103 -14.06 4.18 -11.11
C LEU A 103 -13.63 2.87 -11.81
N ASP A 104 -14.42 2.45 -12.82
CA ASP A 104 -13.96 1.45 -13.77
C ASP A 104 -12.72 1.98 -14.53
N PRO A 105 -11.70 1.16 -14.81
CA PRO A 105 -10.49 1.60 -15.54
C PRO A 105 -10.78 2.26 -16.89
N ARG A 106 -11.87 1.89 -17.59
CA ARG A 106 -12.31 2.52 -18.84
C ARG A 106 -12.78 3.96 -18.64
N GLU A 107 -13.50 4.21 -17.54
CA GLU A 107 -13.93 5.54 -17.15
C GLU A 107 -12.74 6.37 -16.67
N ALA A 108 -11.88 5.77 -15.83
CA ALA A 108 -10.69 6.39 -15.28
C ALA A 108 -9.73 6.91 -16.38
N LYS A 109 -9.64 6.23 -17.52
CA LYS A 109 -8.84 6.63 -18.68
C LYS A 109 -9.22 8.00 -19.23
N ARG A 110 -10.47 8.43 -19.05
CA ARG A 110 -11.00 9.73 -19.55
C ARG A 110 -10.78 10.88 -18.55
N ILE A 111 -10.35 10.57 -17.34
CA ILE A 111 -10.10 11.57 -16.29
C ILE A 111 -8.78 12.28 -16.56
N ALA A 112 -8.73 13.58 -16.29
CA ALA A 112 -7.51 14.37 -16.42
C ALA A 112 -6.36 13.76 -15.59
N LYS A 113 -5.14 13.77 -16.13
CA LYS A 113 -3.97 13.10 -15.54
C LYS A 113 -3.70 13.50 -14.09
N ASN A 114 -3.90 14.75 -13.74
CA ASN A 114 -3.73 15.28 -12.38
C ASN A 114 -4.93 14.99 -11.45
N LYS A 115 -5.97 14.33 -11.96
CA LYS A 115 -7.21 14.03 -11.20
C LYS A 115 -7.49 12.54 -11.07
N ILE A 116 -6.54 11.68 -11.46
CA ILE A 116 -6.67 10.23 -11.34
C ILE A 116 -5.55 9.62 -10.51
N LEU A 117 -5.91 8.66 -9.67
CA LEU A 117 -5.03 7.77 -8.93
C LEU A 117 -5.42 6.32 -9.26
N TYR A 118 -4.45 5.51 -9.60
CA TYR A 118 -4.63 4.07 -9.75
C TYR A 118 -4.08 3.34 -8.53
N LEU A 119 -4.82 2.37 -8.00
CA LEU A 119 -4.35 1.43 -6.98
C LEU A 119 -4.25 0.05 -7.60
N ALA A 120 -3.03 -0.45 -7.76
CA ALA A 120 -2.74 -1.63 -8.54
C ALA A 120 -2.08 -2.74 -7.71
N THR A 121 -2.31 -3.99 -8.13
CA THR A 121 -1.54 -5.16 -7.68
C THR A 121 -0.25 -5.31 -8.48
N GLY A 122 0.68 -6.13 -7.99
CA GLY A 122 1.94 -6.38 -8.70
C GLY A 122 3.15 -5.70 -8.06
N SER A 123 3.05 -5.38 -6.75
CA SER A 123 4.11 -4.69 -5.99
C SER A 123 5.39 -5.50 -5.81
N GLN A 124 5.37 -6.78 -6.15
CA GLN A 124 6.52 -7.69 -6.07
C GLN A 124 7.10 -8.06 -7.45
N GLY A 125 6.68 -7.36 -8.50
CA GLY A 125 7.13 -7.66 -9.87
C GLY A 125 6.56 -8.98 -10.41
N GLU A 126 5.37 -9.42 -9.93
CA GLU A 126 4.74 -10.66 -10.39
C GLU A 126 4.45 -10.58 -11.91
N PRO A 127 4.90 -11.57 -12.72
CA PRO A 127 4.77 -11.52 -14.18
C PRO A 127 3.33 -11.30 -14.67
N MET A 128 2.34 -11.88 -13.98
CA MET A 128 0.92 -11.73 -14.29
C MET A 128 0.25 -10.59 -13.50
N GLY A 129 1.01 -9.82 -12.72
CA GLY A 129 0.54 -8.69 -11.94
C GLY A 129 0.08 -7.53 -12.82
N ALA A 130 -0.82 -6.71 -12.29
CA ALA A 130 -1.32 -5.53 -13.01
C ALA A 130 -0.16 -4.58 -13.37
N MET A 131 0.79 -4.37 -12.45
CA MET A 131 1.96 -3.51 -12.68
C MET A 131 2.78 -3.92 -13.90
N ASN A 132 3.14 -5.20 -14.04
CA ASN A 132 3.90 -5.65 -15.21
C ASN A 132 3.17 -5.39 -16.51
N ARG A 133 1.86 -5.60 -16.55
CA ARG A 133 1.04 -5.33 -17.73
C ARG A 133 0.95 -3.84 -18.07
N ILE A 134 0.86 -2.98 -17.04
CA ILE A 134 0.82 -1.52 -17.21
C ILE A 134 2.17 -1.03 -17.75
N VAL A 135 3.25 -1.43 -17.11
CA VAL A 135 4.61 -0.97 -17.46
C VAL A 135 5.07 -1.48 -18.82
N SER A 136 4.69 -2.71 -19.21
CA SER A 136 4.96 -3.27 -20.55
C SER A 136 4.03 -2.70 -21.65
N GLY A 137 3.06 -1.84 -21.31
CA GLY A 137 2.08 -1.31 -22.26
C GLY A 137 1.03 -2.32 -22.72
N SER A 138 0.95 -3.50 -22.10
CA SER A 138 -0.01 -4.56 -22.46
C SER A 138 -1.34 -4.50 -21.69
N HIS A 139 -1.50 -3.54 -20.75
CA HIS A 139 -2.77 -3.32 -20.07
C HIS A 139 -3.75 -2.57 -20.98
N PRO A 140 -5.00 -3.04 -21.14
CA PRO A 140 -5.91 -2.47 -22.15
C PRO A 140 -6.37 -1.04 -21.86
N GLU A 141 -6.42 -0.64 -20.59
CA GLU A 141 -7.06 0.61 -20.19
C GLU A 141 -6.14 1.56 -19.40
N VAL A 142 -5.08 1.05 -18.78
CA VAL A 142 -4.19 1.85 -17.92
C VAL A 142 -2.83 1.97 -18.56
N PHE A 143 -2.39 3.20 -18.74
CA PHE A 143 -1.10 3.55 -19.36
C PHE A 143 -0.40 4.58 -18.48
N LEU A 144 0.90 4.46 -18.37
CA LEU A 144 1.78 5.44 -17.75
C LEU A 144 2.59 6.16 -18.84
N GLU A 145 2.90 7.42 -18.59
CA GLU A 145 3.64 8.28 -19.49
C GLU A 145 4.70 9.05 -18.71
N GLU A 146 5.62 9.66 -19.43
CA GLU A 146 6.64 10.54 -18.86
C GLU A 146 6.06 11.55 -17.86
N GLY A 147 6.67 11.62 -16.69
CA GLY A 147 6.29 12.50 -15.58
C GLY A 147 5.12 12.00 -14.73
N ASP A 148 4.52 10.83 -15.02
CA ASP A 148 3.67 10.14 -14.06
C ASP A 148 4.50 9.63 -12.88
N CYS A 149 3.86 9.28 -11.77
CA CYS A 149 4.53 8.80 -10.55
C CYS A 149 4.00 7.43 -10.14
N VAL A 150 4.91 6.51 -9.85
CA VAL A 150 4.62 5.19 -9.29
C VAL A 150 5.13 5.12 -7.86
N ILE A 151 4.24 4.82 -6.91
CA ILE A 151 4.55 4.65 -5.49
C ILE A 151 4.48 3.17 -5.14
N PHE A 152 5.62 2.58 -4.76
CA PHE A 152 5.70 1.22 -4.23
C PHE A 152 5.44 1.24 -2.71
N SER A 153 4.18 1.08 -2.33
CA SER A 153 3.73 1.13 -0.93
C SER A 153 3.72 -0.28 -0.31
N SER A 154 4.84 -0.98 -0.45
CA SER A 154 5.06 -2.32 0.11
C SER A 154 6.55 -2.60 0.26
N LYS A 155 6.93 -3.39 1.26
CA LYS A 155 8.29 -3.90 1.40
C LYS A 155 8.59 -4.94 0.32
N ILE A 156 9.84 -5.02 -0.08
CA ILE A 156 10.34 -6.09 -0.97
C ILE A 156 10.38 -7.40 -0.19
N ILE A 157 9.70 -8.42 -0.70
CA ILE A 157 9.80 -9.78 -0.15
C ILE A 157 11.10 -10.41 -0.62
N PRO A 158 11.94 -10.95 0.29
CA PRO A 158 13.18 -11.64 -0.10
C PRO A 158 12.96 -12.68 -1.21
N GLY A 159 13.80 -12.63 -2.24
CA GLY A 159 13.69 -13.48 -3.44
C GLY A 159 12.93 -12.85 -4.61
N ASN A 160 12.27 -11.71 -4.42
CA ASN A 160 11.60 -10.97 -5.50
C ASN A 160 12.43 -9.79 -6.05
N GLU A 161 13.59 -9.51 -5.48
CA GLU A 161 14.41 -8.32 -5.77
C GLU A 161 14.66 -8.18 -7.27
N LYS A 162 15.13 -9.23 -7.92
CA LYS A 162 15.45 -9.22 -9.35
C LYS A 162 14.24 -8.88 -10.22
N LYS A 163 13.07 -9.41 -9.90
CA LYS A 163 11.83 -9.15 -10.65
C LYS A 163 11.38 -7.71 -10.45
N LEU A 164 11.43 -7.25 -9.20
CA LEU A 164 11.04 -5.89 -8.86
C LEU A 164 11.98 -4.86 -9.47
N TYR A 165 13.28 -5.03 -9.36
CA TYR A 165 14.25 -4.11 -9.98
C TYR A 165 14.12 -4.08 -11.51
N ASN A 166 13.83 -5.21 -12.15
CA ASN A 166 13.54 -5.23 -13.59
C ASN A 166 12.30 -4.40 -13.93
N LEU A 167 11.25 -4.47 -13.12
CA LEU A 167 10.05 -3.65 -13.28
C LEU A 167 10.36 -2.16 -13.06
N GLN A 168 11.06 -1.83 -12.00
CA GLN A 168 11.48 -0.45 -11.70
C GLN A 168 12.36 0.14 -12.80
N ASN A 169 13.32 -0.63 -13.32
CA ASN A 169 14.16 -0.21 -14.45
C ASN A 169 13.34 0.13 -15.70
N GLN A 170 12.27 -0.61 -15.98
CA GLN A 170 11.38 -0.29 -17.11
C GLN A 170 10.60 1.01 -16.85
N ILE A 171 10.16 1.25 -15.62
CA ILE A 171 9.48 2.48 -15.22
C ILE A 171 10.40 3.69 -15.42
N VAL A 172 11.64 3.61 -14.92
CA VAL A 172 12.63 4.70 -15.04
C VAL A 172 13.01 4.96 -16.50
N ARG A 173 13.15 3.93 -17.33
CA ARG A 173 13.43 4.09 -18.78
C ARG A 173 12.35 4.86 -19.53
N ASN A 174 11.15 4.88 -19.01
CA ASN A 174 10.03 5.65 -19.56
C ASN A 174 9.88 7.05 -18.92
N ASN A 175 10.90 7.54 -18.21
CA ASN A 175 10.90 8.82 -17.50
C ASN A 175 9.72 8.97 -16.51
N ILE A 176 9.35 7.87 -15.86
CA ILE A 176 8.32 7.83 -14.83
C ILE A 176 9.01 7.83 -13.47
N GLU A 177 8.54 8.67 -12.57
CA GLU A 177 9.10 8.79 -11.23
C GLU A 177 8.75 7.56 -10.38
N ILE A 178 9.70 7.09 -9.57
CA ILE A 178 9.50 6.02 -8.58
C ILE A 178 9.68 6.57 -7.18
N ILE A 179 8.73 6.23 -6.32
CA ILE A 179 8.82 6.44 -4.87
C ILE A 179 8.66 5.08 -4.18
N SER A 180 9.59 4.77 -3.28
CA SER A 180 9.62 3.50 -2.52
C SER A 180 10.07 3.76 -1.08
N GLU A 181 10.16 2.71 -0.27
CA GLU A 181 10.68 2.78 1.10
C GLU A 181 12.14 3.26 1.19
N GLU A 182 12.88 3.25 0.07
CA GLU A 182 14.26 3.73 0.02
C GLU A 182 14.36 5.26 0.04
N ASN A 183 13.33 5.96 -0.43
CA ASN A 183 13.36 7.42 -0.57
C ASN A 183 12.20 8.16 0.10
N ALA A 184 11.20 7.44 0.63
CA ALA A 184 10.10 8.06 1.38
C ALA A 184 9.43 7.05 2.33
N PHE A 185 8.75 7.55 3.35
CA PHE A 185 8.02 6.70 4.30
C PHE A 185 6.66 6.28 3.72
N VAL A 186 6.67 5.32 2.80
CA VAL A 186 5.48 4.84 2.08
C VAL A 186 5.00 3.46 2.51
N HIS A 187 5.71 2.84 3.45
CA HIS A 187 5.37 1.53 3.97
C HIS A 187 5.67 1.41 5.44
N VAL A 188 4.85 0.69 6.16
CA VAL A 188 5.08 0.18 7.51
C VAL A 188 4.77 -1.30 7.53
N SER A 189 5.62 -2.07 8.23
CA SER A 189 5.41 -3.50 8.41
C SER A 189 4.25 -3.75 9.38
N GLY A 190 3.42 -4.75 9.06
CA GLY A 190 2.44 -5.26 10.02
C GLY A 190 3.05 -6.15 11.11
N HIS A 191 4.34 -6.51 10.98
CA HIS A 191 5.05 -7.30 11.98
C HIS A 191 5.65 -6.39 13.05
N PRO A 192 5.48 -6.70 14.34
CA PRO A 192 5.99 -5.88 15.44
C PRO A 192 7.53 -5.90 15.47
N ASN A 193 8.12 -4.76 15.79
CA ASN A 193 9.54 -4.65 16.10
C ASN A 193 9.83 -5.02 17.55
N ARG A 194 11.11 -4.97 17.93
CA ARG A 194 11.57 -5.41 19.27
C ARG A 194 10.85 -4.70 20.41
N ASP A 195 10.66 -3.40 20.34
CA ASP A 195 10.08 -2.64 21.45
C ASP A 195 8.56 -2.83 21.54
N ASP A 196 7.88 -3.06 20.41
CA ASP A 196 6.47 -3.46 20.41
C ASP A 196 6.28 -4.81 21.11
N LEU A 197 7.18 -5.78 20.86
CA LEU A 197 7.16 -7.09 21.52
C LEU A 197 7.47 -7.00 23.00
N LYS A 198 8.39 -6.12 23.42
CA LYS A 198 8.65 -5.86 24.86
C LYS A 198 7.43 -5.28 25.56
N ASP A 199 6.71 -4.37 24.89
CA ASP A 199 5.50 -3.81 25.48
C ASP A 199 4.41 -4.87 25.57
N MET A 200 4.20 -5.67 24.52
CA MET A 200 3.27 -6.80 24.55
C MET A 200 3.58 -7.76 25.72
N TYR A 201 4.87 -8.10 25.92
CA TYR A 201 5.31 -8.95 27.04
C TYR A 201 5.02 -8.34 28.42
N LYS A 202 5.10 -7.00 28.54
CA LYS A 202 4.79 -6.31 29.80
C LYS A 202 3.30 -6.21 30.08
N TRP A 203 2.47 -6.25 29.05
CA TRP A 203 1.02 -6.13 29.19
C TRP A 203 0.33 -7.45 29.57
N VAL A 204 0.99 -8.58 29.32
CA VAL A 204 0.47 -9.92 29.60
C VAL A 204 1.42 -10.72 30.51
#